data_2bb67b4ab2afed17277a851f17b85e3c
#
_entry.id   2bb67b4ab2afed17277a851f17b85e3c
#
_cell.length_a   1.000
_cell.length_b   1.000
_cell.length_c   1.000
_cell.angle_alpha   90.00
_cell.angle_beta   90.00
_cell.angle_gamma   90.00
#
_symmetry.space_group_name_H-M   'P 1'
#
loop_
_entity.id
_entity.type
_entity.pdbx_description
1 polymer ?
#
loop_
_entity_poly.entity_id
_entity_poly.type
_entity_poly.pdbx_seq_one_letter_code
_entity_poly.pdbx_strand_id
1 'polypeptide(L)'
;VAAGSGRLLGTSRQLLGRRWCHAQPFAFCGSVDVAVEALAATVRDQLGRLGRVLVERLGVAGLVGVDLVIDRGDRVHVIEVNPRPTASMELIERASGLSLAAAHMAACGFPAPPPVQTRPRRGTWSKAILFAPRDLRIDDESLAAIRVAAGGPHDGWPLVADIPAPLQTLPAGSPVCTLFAHGDSPRQSLAALHRQARAVSRPFAAPPEADRHETASGTHPRSSPGRSP
;
A
#
# COMPACT_ATOMS: atom_id res chain seq x y z
N VAL A 1 2.36 11.14 -14.17
CA VAL A 1 2.37 12.08 -15.32
C VAL A 1 0.95 12.17 -15.84
N ALA A 2 0.42 13.38 -16.05
CA ALA A 2 -0.80 13.58 -16.82
C ALA A 2 -0.44 13.86 -18.27
N ALA A 3 -1.04 13.13 -19.17
CA ALA A 3 -0.88 13.36 -20.59
C ALA A 3 -1.72 14.56 -21.07
N GLY A 4 -1.35 15.10 -22.19
CA GLY A 4 -1.81 16.39 -22.73
C GLY A 4 -0.75 17.46 -22.56
N SER A 5 -0.15 17.60 -21.38
CA SER A 5 0.94 18.55 -21.12
C SER A 5 2.27 17.90 -20.73
N GLY A 6 2.32 16.57 -20.57
CA GLY A 6 3.49 15.86 -20.03
C GLY A 6 3.84 16.25 -18.58
N ARG A 7 2.87 16.79 -17.82
CA ARG A 7 3.11 17.32 -16.48
C ARG A 7 3.29 16.21 -15.45
N LEU A 8 4.30 16.35 -14.60
CA LEU A 8 4.47 15.51 -13.41
C LEU A 8 3.43 15.90 -12.36
N LEU A 9 2.58 14.97 -11.94
CA LEU A 9 1.53 15.19 -10.94
C LEU A 9 1.98 14.86 -9.52
N GLY A 10 2.92 13.93 -9.37
CA GLY A 10 3.45 13.55 -8.07
C GLY A 10 4.43 12.39 -8.19
N THR A 11 5.07 12.09 -7.08
CA THR A 11 6.04 11.02 -6.96
C THR A 11 5.80 10.21 -5.69
N SER A 12 6.20 8.96 -5.70
CA SER A 12 6.18 8.10 -4.52
C SER A 12 7.39 7.19 -4.49
N ARG A 13 7.82 6.82 -3.29
CA ARG A 13 8.86 5.80 -3.10
C ARG A 13 8.21 4.47 -2.77
N GLN A 14 8.54 3.44 -3.54
CA GLN A 14 8.02 2.09 -3.32
C GLN A 14 8.58 1.46 -2.02
N LEU A 15 7.74 0.66 -1.39
CA LEU A 15 8.12 -0.27 -0.32
C LEU A 15 8.17 -1.67 -0.91
N LEU A 16 9.34 -2.28 -0.87
CA LEU A 16 9.58 -3.61 -1.42
C LEU A 16 10.00 -4.56 -0.31
N GLY A 17 9.45 -5.78 -0.28
CA GLY A 17 9.88 -6.87 0.57
C GLY A 17 9.86 -6.56 2.07
N ARG A 18 8.93 -5.73 2.55
CA ARG A 18 8.88 -5.36 3.97
C ARG A 18 8.37 -6.51 4.82
N ARG A 19 9.21 -7.04 5.71
CA ARG A 19 8.87 -8.17 6.59
C ARG A 19 7.64 -7.90 7.46
N TRP A 20 7.44 -6.66 7.90
CA TRP A 20 6.28 -6.27 8.70
C TRP A 20 4.97 -6.21 7.88
N CYS A 21 5.03 -6.29 6.55
CA CYS A 21 3.90 -6.52 5.65
C CYS A 21 3.68 -8.00 5.35
N HIS A 22 4.54 -8.90 5.83
CA HIS A 22 4.64 -10.30 5.42
C HIS A 22 4.89 -10.46 3.91
N ALA A 23 5.49 -9.46 3.26
CA ALA A 23 5.77 -9.46 1.84
C ALA A 23 6.98 -10.35 1.50
N GLN A 24 6.90 -11.06 0.39
CA GLN A 24 8.04 -11.78 -0.18
C GLN A 24 9.18 -10.82 -0.55
N PRO A 25 10.44 -11.26 -0.57
CA PRO A 25 11.55 -10.43 -1.02
C PRO A 25 11.25 -9.80 -2.40
N PHE A 26 11.57 -8.52 -2.54
CA PHE A 26 11.33 -7.70 -3.73
C PHE A 26 9.87 -7.49 -4.15
N ALA A 27 8.89 -8.15 -3.51
CA ALA A 27 7.49 -7.90 -3.79
C ALA A 27 7.09 -6.47 -3.39
N PHE A 28 6.35 -5.80 -4.28
CA PHE A 28 5.74 -4.52 -3.96
C PHE A 28 4.75 -4.70 -2.80
N CYS A 29 4.91 -3.91 -1.75
CA CYS A 29 4.03 -3.97 -0.59
C CYS A 29 3.56 -2.60 -0.12
N GLY A 30 3.68 -1.57 -0.94
CA GLY A 30 3.19 -0.24 -0.62
C GLY A 30 4.08 0.88 -1.15
N SER A 31 3.74 2.10 -0.75
CA SER A 31 4.45 3.31 -1.16
C SER A 31 4.41 4.38 -0.08
N VAL A 32 5.36 5.29 -0.15
CA VAL A 32 5.38 6.54 0.61
C VAL A 32 5.38 7.68 -0.39
N ASP A 33 4.44 8.56 -0.24
CA ASP A 33 4.35 9.77 -1.02
C ASP A 33 5.58 10.68 -0.80
N VAL A 34 6.10 11.23 -1.89
CA VAL A 34 7.27 12.13 -1.90
C VAL A 34 6.88 13.41 -2.60
N ALA A 35 7.08 14.54 -1.92
CA ALA A 35 6.85 15.84 -2.56
C ALA A 35 7.81 16.02 -3.74
N VAL A 36 7.30 16.46 -4.88
CA VAL A 36 8.12 16.72 -6.08
C VAL A 36 9.23 17.74 -5.78
N GLU A 37 8.91 18.72 -4.93
CA GLU A 37 9.83 19.78 -4.49
C GLU A 37 11.00 19.25 -3.65
N ALA A 38 10.82 18.08 -3.01
CA ALA A 38 11.88 17.44 -2.24
C ALA A 38 12.90 16.68 -3.11
N LEU A 39 12.63 16.51 -4.40
CA LEU A 39 13.59 15.93 -5.34
C LEU A 39 14.65 16.95 -5.75
N ALA A 40 15.87 16.49 -6.05
CA ALA A 40 16.91 17.32 -6.64
C ALA A 40 16.42 17.99 -7.94
N ALA A 41 16.87 19.21 -8.23
CA ALA A 41 16.47 19.94 -9.43
C ALA A 41 16.78 19.13 -10.70
N THR A 42 17.96 18.52 -10.75
CA THR A 42 18.41 17.66 -11.84
C THR A 42 17.47 16.49 -12.11
N VAL A 43 16.92 15.87 -11.05
CA VAL A 43 15.92 14.79 -11.15
C VAL A 43 14.60 15.33 -11.69
N ARG A 44 14.11 16.46 -11.13
CA ARG A 44 12.87 17.11 -11.61
C ARG A 44 12.92 17.43 -13.10
N ASP A 45 14.06 17.97 -13.58
CA ASP A 45 14.26 18.28 -14.99
C ASP A 45 14.23 17.03 -15.87
N GLN A 46 14.84 15.93 -15.43
CA GLN A 46 14.80 14.65 -16.14
C GLN A 46 13.37 14.10 -16.21
N LEU A 47 12.62 14.15 -15.10
CA LEU A 47 11.21 13.71 -15.07
C LEU A 47 10.32 14.60 -15.94
N GLY A 48 10.56 15.91 -15.99
CA GLY A 48 9.86 16.82 -16.89
C GLY A 48 10.14 16.52 -18.37
N ARG A 49 11.39 16.22 -18.72
CA ARG A 49 11.73 15.75 -20.09
C ARG A 49 11.06 14.44 -20.44
N LEU A 50 11.08 13.47 -19.51
CA LEU A 50 10.42 12.19 -19.69
C LEU A 50 8.93 12.37 -19.97
N GLY A 51 8.24 13.22 -19.20
CA GLY A 51 6.82 13.52 -19.41
C GLY A 51 6.54 14.05 -20.81
N ARG A 52 7.36 14.98 -21.30
CA ARG A 52 7.24 15.51 -22.67
C ARG A 52 7.45 14.42 -23.74
N VAL A 53 8.48 13.59 -23.58
CA VAL A 53 8.75 12.48 -24.52
C VAL A 53 7.56 11.52 -24.60
N LEU A 54 6.97 11.14 -23.45
CA LEU A 54 5.81 10.25 -23.41
C LEU A 54 4.62 10.82 -24.19
N VAL A 55 4.38 12.13 -24.13
CA VAL A 55 3.28 12.77 -24.87
C VAL A 55 3.64 13.02 -26.33
N GLU A 56 4.75 13.72 -26.58
CA GLU A 56 5.08 14.25 -27.90
C GLU A 56 5.60 13.19 -28.86
N ARG A 57 6.30 12.17 -28.34
CA ARG A 57 6.92 11.12 -29.17
C ARG A 57 6.16 9.81 -29.17
N LEU A 58 5.52 9.47 -28.07
CA LEU A 58 4.81 8.19 -27.91
C LEU A 58 3.29 8.35 -27.95
N GLY A 59 2.76 9.58 -28.02
CA GLY A 59 1.33 9.86 -28.12
C GLY A 59 0.51 9.38 -26.92
N VAL A 60 1.15 9.24 -25.76
CA VAL A 60 0.46 8.70 -24.57
C VAL A 60 -0.54 9.74 -24.05
N ALA A 61 -1.80 9.32 -23.84
CA ALA A 61 -2.86 10.14 -23.28
C ALA A 61 -3.32 9.62 -21.90
N GLY A 62 -3.80 10.50 -21.04
CA GLY A 62 -4.28 10.14 -19.70
C GLY A 62 -3.19 10.07 -18.64
N LEU A 63 -3.48 9.40 -17.54
CA LEU A 63 -2.52 9.16 -16.46
C LEU A 63 -1.54 8.05 -16.84
N VAL A 64 -0.28 8.27 -16.53
CA VAL A 64 0.79 7.31 -16.77
C VAL A 64 1.58 7.13 -15.48
N GLY A 65 1.72 5.90 -15.03
CA GLY A 65 2.68 5.52 -14.00
C GLY A 65 4.03 5.20 -14.66
N VAL A 66 5.12 5.67 -14.07
CA VAL A 66 6.46 5.31 -14.51
C VAL A 66 7.25 4.79 -13.32
N ASP A 67 7.69 3.56 -13.41
CA ASP A 67 8.60 2.97 -12.44
C ASP A 67 10.03 3.28 -12.84
N LEU A 68 10.79 3.82 -11.89
CA LEU A 68 12.14 4.30 -12.15
C LEU A 68 13.06 4.09 -10.95
N VAL A 69 14.33 4.12 -11.21
CA VAL A 69 15.39 4.15 -10.20
C VAL A 69 16.18 5.45 -10.37
N ILE A 70 16.45 6.12 -9.26
CA ILE A 70 17.36 7.27 -9.20
C ILE A 70 18.66 6.77 -8.58
N ASP A 71 19.76 6.86 -9.32
CA ASP A 71 21.07 6.47 -8.81
C ASP A 71 21.68 7.54 -7.89
N ARG A 72 22.85 7.23 -7.30
CA ARG A 72 23.56 8.14 -6.39
C ARG A 72 24.04 9.43 -7.06
N GLY A 73 24.07 9.47 -8.39
CA GLY A 73 24.44 10.66 -9.18
C GLY A 73 23.22 11.42 -9.71
N ASP A 74 22.03 11.21 -9.11
CA ASP A 74 20.77 11.84 -9.52
C ASP A 74 20.37 11.55 -10.97
N ARG A 75 20.83 10.42 -11.55
CA ARG A 75 20.38 9.99 -12.88
C ARG A 75 19.13 9.13 -12.75
N VAL A 76 18.16 9.42 -13.61
CA VAL A 76 16.87 8.71 -13.67
C VAL A 76 16.99 7.56 -14.68
N HIS A 77 16.75 6.35 -14.22
CA HIS A 77 16.67 5.14 -15.03
C HIS A 77 15.23 4.65 -15.08
N VAL A 78 14.61 4.69 -16.25
CA VAL A 78 13.24 4.18 -16.45
C VAL A 78 13.28 2.67 -16.49
N ILE A 79 12.46 2.04 -15.67
CA ILE A 79 12.30 0.58 -15.60
C ILE A 79 11.07 0.15 -16.39
N GLU A 80 9.92 0.82 -16.13
CA GLU A 80 8.65 0.46 -16.76
C GLU A 80 7.79 1.70 -16.95
N VAL A 81 7.02 1.71 -18.05
CA VAL A 81 6.00 2.73 -18.33
C VAL A 81 4.64 2.04 -18.34
N ASN A 82 3.77 2.45 -17.43
CA ASN A 82 2.41 1.95 -17.28
C ASN A 82 1.42 3.00 -17.79
N PRO A 83 0.90 2.93 -19.03
CA PRO A 83 -0.05 3.91 -19.57
C PRO A 83 -1.46 3.70 -19.00
N ARG A 84 -1.56 3.68 -17.69
CA ARG A 84 -2.79 3.50 -16.89
C ARG A 84 -2.61 4.06 -15.50
N PRO A 85 -3.71 4.29 -14.76
CA PRO A 85 -3.63 4.54 -13.31
C PRO A 85 -2.92 3.39 -12.58
N THR A 86 -2.04 3.74 -11.65
CA THR A 86 -1.30 2.78 -10.81
C THR A 86 -1.63 2.97 -9.34
N ALA A 87 -1.41 1.93 -8.54
CA ALA A 87 -1.80 1.90 -7.14
C ALA A 87 -1.15 3.00 -6.27
N SER A 88 0.01 3.52 -6.66
CA SER A 88 0.68 4.63 -5.95
C SER A 88 -0.01 5.99 -6.15
N MET A 89 -0.85 6.13 -7.17
CA MET A 89 -1.55 7.39 -7.48
C MET A 89 -2.55 7.80 -6.40
N GLU A 90 -3.12 6.85 -5.65
CA GLU A 90 -3.98 7.14 -4.49
C GLU A 90 -3.30 8.05 -3.45
N LEU A 91 -1.99 7.89 -3.25
CA LEU A 91 -1.26 8.73 -2.30
C LEU A 91 -1.15 10.17 -2.81
N ILE A 92 -0.97 10.33 -4.12
CA ILE A 92 -0.91 11.65 -4.76
C ILE A 92 -2.26 12.35 -4.63
N GLU A 93 -3.35 11.62 -4.89
CA GLU A 93 -4.71 12.14 -4.76
C GLU A 93 -5.02 12.58 -3.32
N ARG A 94 -4.70 11.73 -2.32
CA ARG A 94 -4.85 12.06 -0.90
C ARG A 94 -4.02 13.26 -0.46
N ALA A 95 -2.78 13.37 -0.96
CA ALA A 95 -1.86 14.44 -0.57
C ALA A 95 -2.20 15.79 -1.23
N SER A 96 -2.70 15.78 -2.47
CA SER A 96 -2.96 17.00 -3.26
C SER A 96 -4.42 17.42 -3.31
N GLY A 97 -5.36 16.49 -3.03
CA GLY A 97 -6.80 16.68 -3.25
C GLY A 97 -7.20 16.74 -4.72
N LEU A 98 -6.28 16.46 -5.64
CA LEU A 98 -6.56 16.42 -7.08
C LEU A 98 -7.31 15.14 -7.40
N SER A 99 -8.49 15.21 -8.02
CA SER A 99 -9.14 14.01 -8.56
C SER A 99 -8.37 13.50 -9.77
N LEU A 100 -7.64 12.40 -9.57
CA LEU A 100 -6.85 11.78 -10.63
C LEU A 100 -7.74 11.11 -11.67
N ALA A 101 -8.90 10.60 -11.28
CA ALA A 101 -9.88 10.07 -12.21
C ALA A 101 -10.38 11.17 -13.16
N ALA A 102 -10.75 12.35 -12.63
CA ALA A 102 -11.15 13.48 -13.46
C ALA A 102 -10.02 13.96 -14.36
N ALA A 103 -8.78 14.01 -13.85
CA ALA A 103 -7.60 14.38 -14.64
C ALA A 103 -7.34 13.38 -15.78
N HIS A 104 -7.55 12.08 -15.53
CA HIS A 104 -7.43 11.04 -16.56
C HIS A 104 -8.48 11.20 -17.66
N MET A 105 -9.76 11.34 -17.27
CA MET A 105 -10.86 11.53 -18.19
C MET A 105 -10.64 12.76 -19.08
N ALA A 106 -10.31 13.91 -18.48
CA ALA A 106 -10.05 15.15 -19.21
C ALA A 106 -8.89 14.99 -20.22
N ALA A 107 -7.79 14.34 -19.81
CA ALA A 107 -6.64 14.11 -20.67
C ALA A 107 -6.91 13.11 -21.81
N CYS A 108 -7.90 12.23 -21.65
CA CYS A 108 -8.38 11.32 -22.69
C CYS A 108 -9.50 11.93 -23.57
N GLY A 109 -9.84 13.21 -23.38
CA GLY A 109 -10.87 13.91 -24.16
C GLY A 109 -12.32 13.62 -23.73
N PHE A 110 -12.53 12.99 -22.57
CA PHE A 110 -13.87 12.78 -22.02
C PHE A 110 -14.33 13.98 -21.18
N PRO A 111 -15.65 14.24 -21.12
CA PRO A 111 -16.19 15.19 -20.16
C PRO A 111 -15.76 14.80 -18.75
N ALA A 112 -15.12 15.71 -18.06
CA ALA A 112 -14.71 15.51 -16.68
C ALA A 112 -15.36 16.59 -15.80
N PRO A 113 -15.67 16.27 -14.52
CA PRO A 113 -16.04 17.30 -13.57
C PRO A 113 -14.92 18.33 -13.48
N PRO A 114 -15.24 19.61 -13.18
CA PRO A 114 -14.21 20.62 -13.03
C PRO A 114 -13.16 20.15 -12.03
N PRO A 115 -11.88 20.40 -12.28
CA PRO A 115 -10.82 19.96 -11.37
C PRO A 115 -11.11 20.55 -9.98
N VAL A 116 -11.21 19.64 -9.01
CA VAL A 116 -11.26 20.07 -7.61
C VAL A 116 -10.02 20.90 -7.36
N GLN A 117 -10.21 22.09 -6.78
CA GLN A 117 -9.08 22.98 -6.48
C GLN A 117 -8.05 22.19 -5.67
N THR A 118 -6.83 22.14 -6.17
CA THR A 118 -5.72 21.53 -5.45
C THR A 118 -5.56 22.22 -4.11
N ARG A 119 -5.72 21.48 -3.03
CA ARG A 119 -5.44 21.98 -1.69
C ARG A 119 -3.92 22.07 -1.49
N PRO A 120 -3.42 23.06 -0.73
CA PRO A 120 -2.04 23.01 -0.31
C PRO A 120 -1.74 21.63 0.32
N ARG A 121 -0.66 21.02 -0.15
CA ARG A 121 -0.23 19.71 0.34
C ARG A 121 -0.04 19.77 1.86
N ARG A 122 -0.70 18.88 2.58
CA ARG A 122 -0.58 18.77 4.04
C ARG A 122 0.05 17.41 4.37
N GLY A 123 1.26 17.45 4.90
CA GLY A 123 1.97 16.27 5.35
C GLY A 123 2.28 15.25 4.24
N THR A 124 2.43 14.01 4.63
CA THR A 124 2.81 12.88 3.80
C THR A 124 1.87 11.70 4.03
N TRP A 125 1.43 11.07 2.96
CA TRP A 125 0.69 9.83 3.01
C TRP A 125 1.60 8.64 2.73
N SER A 126 1.29 7.51 3.35
CA SER A 126 1.90 6.22 3.05
C SER A 126 0.85 5.13 3.02
N LYS A 127 1.10 4.08 2.25
CA LYS A 127 0.25 2.88 2.21
C LYS A 127 1.07 1.61 2.29
N ALA A 128 0.46 0.56 2.83
CA ALA A 128 1.01 -0.78 2.83
C ALA A 128 -0.08 -1.81 2.57
N ILE A 129 0.26 -2.82 1.79
CA ILE A 129 -0.52 -4.03 1.60
C ILE A 129 0.00 -5.04 2.61
N LEU A 130 -0.87 -5.53 3.48
CA LEU A 130 -0.56 -6.65 4.36
C LEU A 130 -0.85 -7.96 3.63
N PHE A 131 0.07 -8.90 3.74
CA PHE A 131 -0.06 -10.23 3.17
C PHE A 131 -0.29 -11.26 4.27
N ALA A 132 -0.96 -12.35 3.94
CA ALA A 132 -1.18 -13.48 4.82
C ALA A 132 0.15 -14.18 5.11
N PRO A 133 0.62 -14.25 6.38
CA PRO A 133 1.88 -14.93 6.72
C PRO A 133 1.80 -16.46 6.58
N ARG A 134 0.60 -17.02 6.55
CA ARG A 134 0.21 -18.42 6.40
C ARG A 134 -1.19 -18.48 5.81
N ASP A 135 -1.74 -19.65 5.59
CA ASP A 135 -3.16 -19.79 5.28
C ASP A 135 -3.99 -19.21 6.44
N LEU A 136 -4.89 -18.29 6.14
CA LEU A 136 -5.74 -17.60 7.10
C LEU A 136 -7.21 -17.88 6.80
N ARG A 137 -7.98 -18.12 7.84
CA ARG A 137 -9.43 -17.94 7.82
C ARG A 137 -9.76 -16.63 8.54
N ILE A 138 -10.46 -15.75 7.87
CA ILE A 138 -10.82 -14.44 8.40
C ILE A 138 -11.98 -14.61 9.38
N ASP A 139 -11.67 -14.51 10.65
CA ASP A 139 -12.63 -14.58 11.77
C ASP A 139 -13.03 -13.17 12.25
N ASP A 140 -13.89 -13.12 13.25
CA ASP A 140 -14.38 -11.87 13.82
C ASP A 140 -13.26 -11.08 14.52
N GLU A 141 -12.27 -11.75 15.10
CA GLU A 141 -11.12 -11.11 15.74
C GLU A 141 -10.26 -10.40 14.70
N SER A 142 -9.97 -11.06 13.59
CA SER A 142 -9.25 -10.47 12.44
C SER A 142 -9.97 -9.26 11.87
N LEU A 143 -11.30 -9.37 11.67
CA LEU A 143 -12.12 -8.25 11.18
C LEU A 143 -12.18 -7.10 12.19
N ALA A 144 -12.31 -7.41 13.49
CA ALA A 144 -12.28 -6.39 14.53
C ALA A 144 -10.93 -5.65 14.56
N ALA A 145 -9.80 -6.37 14.46
CA ALA A 145 -8.47 -5.76 14.39
C ALA A 145 -8.31 -4.83 13.16
N ILE A 146 -8.79 -5.26 11.99
CA ILE A 146 -8.80 -4.44 10.78
C ILE A 146 -9.66 -3.19 10.96
N ARG A 147 -10.87 -3.32 11.52
CA ARG A 147 -11.79 -2.20 11.77
C ARG A 147 -11.24 -1.21 12.79
N VAL A 148 -10.61 -1.70 13.85
CA VAL A 148 -9.95 -0.84 14.85
C VAL A 148 -8.79 -0.06 14.22
N ALA A 149 -7.99 -0.72 13.38
CA ALA A 149 -6.92 -0.05 12.64
C ALA A 149 -7.45 0.96 11.61
N ALA A 150 -8.66 0.75 11.09
CA ALA A 150 -9.32 1.70 10.20
C ALA A 150 -9.59 3.03 10.90
N GLY A 151 -9.89 3.02 12.21
CA GLY A 151 -10.21 4.23 12.96
C GLY A 151 -11.30 5.06 12.27
N GLY A 152 -11.26 6.38 12.48
CA GLY A 152 -12.03 7.34 11.69
C GLY A 152 -11.30 7.73 10.41
N PRO A 153 -12.01 8.27 9.40
CA PRO A 153 -11.38 8.78 8.20
C PRO A 153 -10.47 9.98 8.54
N HIS A 154 -9.38 10.11 7.81
CA HIS A 154 -8.50 11.28 7.88
C HIS A 154 -8.74 12.15 6.64
N ASP A 155 -9.14 13.40 6.85
CA ASP A 155 -9.53 14.35 5.78
C ASP A 155 -10.55 13.76 4.77
N GLY A 156 -11.50 12.94 5.28
CA GLY A 156 -12.51 12.26 4.46
C GLY A 156 -12.04 10.96 3.78
N TRP A 157 -10.77 10.57 3.93
CA TRP A 157 -10.22 9.36 3.35
C TRP A 157 -10.21 8.19 4.35
N PRO A 158 -10.65 6.99 3.96
CA PRO A 158 -10.52 5.81 4.80
C PRO A 158 -9.05 5.45 5.02
N LEU A 159 -8.72 4.94 6.20
CA LEU A 159 -7.37 4.49 6.53
C LEU A 159 -7.14 3.00 6.25
N VAL A 160 -8.18 2.27 5.86
CA VAL A 160 -8.11 0.87 5.42
C VAL A 160 -8.97 0.67 4.18
N ALA A 161 -8.48 -0.12 3.24
CA ALA A 161 -9.19 -0.57 2.05
C ALA A 161 -8.98 -2.08 1.83
N ASP A 162 -9.66 -2.65 0.82
CA ASP A 162 -9.55 -4.05 0.43
C ASP A 162 -9.84 -5.01 1.61
N ILE A 163 -10.85 -4.67 2.43
CA ILE A 163 -11.21 -5.44 3.62
C ILE A 163 -11.78 -6.79 3.18
N PRO A 164 -11.26 -7.92 3.69
CA PRO A 164 -11.75 -9.24 3.32
C PRO A 164 -13.17 -9.51 3.82
N ALA A 165 -13.88 -10.41 3.15
CA ALA A 165 -15.19 -10.86 3.61
C ALA A 165 -15.06 -11.73 4.88
N PRO A 166 -16.08 -11.73 5.75
CA PRO A 166 -16.15 -12.67 6.87
C PRO A 166 -16.02 -14.11 6.38
N LEU A 167 -15.31 -14.95 7.14
CA LEU A 167 -15.08 -16.37 6.85
C LEU A 167 -14.33 -16.70 5.56
N GLN A 168 -13.82 -15.66 4.86
CA GLN A 168 -12.96 -15.85 3.69
C GLN A 168 -11.68 -16.59 4.07
N THR A 169 -11.29 -17.57 3.25
CA THR A 169 -9.99 -18.22 3.36
C THR A 169 -9.00 -17.53 2.41
N LEU A 170 -7.86 -17.13 2.94
CA LEU A 170 -6.77 -16.50 2.21
C LEU A 170 -5.54 -17.40 2.26
N PRO A 171 -5.04 -17.88 1.12
CA PRO A 171 -3.78 -18.62 1.08
C PRO A 171 -2.60 -17.76 1.55
N ALA A 172 -1.55 -18.40 2.05
CA ALA A 172 -0.29 -17.76 2.39
C ALA A 172 0.22 -16.88 1.24
N GLY A 173 0.67 -15.65 1.55
CA GLY A 173 1.14 -14.70 0.56
C GLY A 173 0.04 -13.92 -0.18
N SER A 174 -1.24 -14.21 0.06
CA SER A 174 -2.35 -13.40 -0.50
C SER A 174 -2.47 -12.05 0.20
N PRO A 175 -2.90 -10.98 -0.50
CA PRO A 175 -3.23 -9.71 0.14
C PRO A 175 -4.38 -9.88 1.15
N VAL A 176 -4.23 -9.29 2.33
CA VAL A 176 -5.28 -9.28 3.38
C VAL A 176 -6.04 -7.96 3.34
N CYS A 177 -5.34 -6.86 3.43
CA CYS A 177 -5.93 -5.51 3.35
C CYS A 177 -4.86 -4.49 2.99
N THR A 178 -5.32 -3.30 2.58
CA THR A 178 -4.47 -2.13 2.35
C THR A 178 -4.65 -1.13 3.48
N LEU A 179 -3.56 -0.73 4.12
CA LEU A 179 -3.52 0.27 5.19
C LEU A 179 -2.99 1.59 4.64
N PHE A 180 -3.50 2.69 5.18
CA PHE A 180 -3.03 4.05 4.89
C PHE A 180 -2.72 4.77 6.18
N ALA A 181 -1.68 5.60 6.15
CA ALA A 181 -1.34 6.46 7.27
C ALA A 181 -0.90 7.84 6.79
N HIS A 182 -1.19 8.83 7.59
CA HIS A 182 -0.78 10.22 7.41
C HIS A 182 0.20 10.63 8.50
N GLY A 183 1.05 11.61 8.21
CA GLY A 183 1.96 12.24 9.17
C GLY A 183 2.59 13.50 8.56
N ASP A 184 3.18 14.35 9.40
CA ASP A 184 3.81 15.61 8.95
C ASP A 184 5.08 15.38 8.11
N SER A 185 5.60 14.15 8.14
CA SER A 185 6.78 13.76 7.37
C SER A 185 6.70 12.31 6.91
N PRO A 186 7.50 11.91 5.90
CA PRO A 186 7.60 10.51 5.45
C PRO A 186 7.95 9.54 6.59
N ARG A 187 8.78 9.98 7.55
CA ARG A 187 9.15 9.17 8.72
C ARG A 187 7.97 8.94 9.64
N GLN A 188 7.17 9.98 9.92
CA GLN A 188 6.01 9.89 10.81
C GLN A 188 4.90 9.06 10.16
N SER A 189 4.56 9.28 8.88
CA SER A 189 3.55 8.50 8.19
C SER A 189 3.92 7.01 8.12
N LEU A 190 5.19 6.70 7.84
CA LEU A 190 5.69 5.32 7.81
C LEU A 190 5.67 4.66 9.20
N ALA A 191 6.01 5.40 10.26
CA ALA A 191 5.94 4.91 11.63
C ALA A 191 4.49 4.63 12.06
N ALA A 192 3.54 5.49 11.68
CA ALA A 192 2.11 5.27 11.92
C ALA A 192 1.62 4.02 11.17
N LEU A 193 1.98 3.89 9.90
CA LEU A 193 1.65 2.74 9.07
C LEU A 193 2.18 1.42 9.66
N HIS A 194 3.42 1.43 10.16
CA HIS A 194 4.01 0.27 10.81
C HIS A 194 3.26 -0.11 12.11
N ARG A 195 2.84 0.87 12.91
CA ARG A 195 2.03 0.59 14.12
C ARG A 195 0.68 -0.04 13.77
N GLN A 196 -0.02 0.49 12.76
CA GLN A 196 -1.28 -0.09 12.26
C GLN A 196 -1.08 -1.52 11.76
N ALA A 197 -0.06 -1.75 10.94
CA ALA A 197 0.26 -3.07 10.41
C ALA A 197 0.48 -4.10 11.53
N ARG A 198 1.24 -3.73 12.57
CA ARG A 198 1.44 -4.58 13.75
C ARG A 198 0.16 -4.89 14.52
N ALA A 199 -0.74 -3.91 14.65
CA ALA A 199 -2.01 -4.10 15.32
C ALA A 199 -2.91 -5.07 14.55
N VAL A 200 -3.04 -4.89 13.24
CA VAL A 200 -3.83 -5.79 12.36
C VAL A 200 -3.23 -7.19 12.28
N SER A 201 -1.91 -7.32 12.34
CA SER A 201 -1.24 -8.63 12.22
C SER A 201 -1.28 -9.47 13.51
N ARG A 202 -1.71 -8.92 14.65
CA ARG A 202 -1.73 -9.67 15.93
C ARG A 202 -2.55 -10.97 15.87
N PRO A 203 -3.79 -10.99 15.37
CA PRO A 203 -4.56 -12.23 15.25
C PRO A 203 -3.89 -13.24 14.32
N PHE A 204 -3.18 -12.77 13.29
CA PHE A 204 -2.52 -13.63 12.32
C PHE A 204 -1.28 -14.36 12.88
N ALA A 205 -0.71 -13.87 13.98
CA ALA A 205 0.44 -14.48 14.66
C ALA A 205 0.04 -15.65 15.57
N ALA A 206 -1.24 -15.77 15.96
CA ALA A 206 -1.72 -16.88 16.79
C ALA A 206 -1.77 -18.17 15.97
N PRO A 207 -1.38 -19.33 16.54
CA PRO A 207 -1.60 -20.62 15.88
C PRO A 207 -3.10 -20.87 15.67
N PRO A 208 -3.50 -21.60 14.61
CA PRO A 208 -4.90 -21.95 14.37
C PRO A 208 -5.49 -22.69 15.59
N GLU A 209 -6.77 -22.44 15.89
CA GLU A 209 -7.45 -23.01 17.08
C GLU A 209 -7.42 -24.54 17.16
N ALA A 210 -7.25 -25.24 16.04
CA ALA A 210 -7.13 -26.69 15.99
C ALA A 210 -5.98 -27.24 16.86
N ASP A 211 -4.88 -26.50 17.03
CA ASP A 211 -3.74 -26.92 17.86
C ASP A 211 -3.95 -26.68 19.37
N ARG A 212 -4.98 -25.93 19.76
CA ARG A 212 -5.25 -25.64 21.19
C ARG A 212 -6.02 -26.75 21.91
N HIS A 213 -6.71 -27.62 21.17
CA HIS A 213 -7.49 -28.71 21.78
C HIS A 213 -6.70 -30.01 21.92
N GLU A 214 -5.60 -30.22 21.20
CA GLU A 214 -4.84 -31.48 21.27
C GLU A 214 -3.84 -31.55 22.45
N THR A 215 -3.47 -30.42 23.05
CA THR A 215 -2.52 -30.41 24.19
C THR A 215 -3.16 -30.63 25.56
N ALA A 216 -4.50 -30.70 25.65
CA ALA A 216 -5.20 -30.84 26.94
C ALA A 216 -5.65 -32.26 27.30
N SER A 217 -5.43 -33.29 26.44
CA SER A 217 -5.92 -34.66 26.70
C SER A 217 -4.83 -35.72 26.91
N GLY A 218 -3.64 -35.33 27.32
CA GLY A 218 -2.48 -36.21 27.52
C GLY A 218 -2.17 -36.56 28.99
N THR A 219 -3.17 -36.90 29.81
CA THR A 219 -2.93 -37.55 31.10
C THR A 219 -3.47 -38.98 31.09
N HIS A 220 -2.66 -39.89 30.58
CA HIS A 220 -2.90 -41.32 30.82
C HIS A 220 -2.52 -41.69 32.26
N PRO A 221 -3.39 -42.33 33.06
CA PRO A 221 -3.00 -42.89 34.36
C PRO A 221 -2.11 -44.11 34.12
N ARG A 222 -0.95 -44.10 34.73
CA ARG A 222 -0.03 -45.25 34.79
C ARG A 222 -0.70 -46.34 35.62
N SER A 223 -1.03 -47.46 34.97
CA SER A 223 -1.40 -48.73 35.62
C SER A 223 -0.16 -49.34 36.26
N SER A 224 -0.20 -49.57 37.58
CA SER A 224 0.79 -50.30 38.34
C SER A 224 0.74 -51.80 38.01
N PRO A 225 1.87 -52.50 37.88
CA PRO A 225 1.85 -53.99 37.76
C PRO A 225 1.69 -54.60 39.14
N GLY A 226 0.64 -55.41 39.29
CA GLY A 226 0.40 -56.27 40.45
C GLY A 226 1.47 -57.38 40.56
N ARG A 227 1.99 -57.57 41.76
CA ARG A 227 2.73 -58.79 42.14
C ARG A 227 1.76 -59.93 42.35
N SER A 228 2.08 -61.08 41.81
CA SER A 228 1.46 -62.34 42.13
C SER A 228 2.45 -63.29 42.80
N PRO A 229 1.97 -64.25 43.57
CA PRO A 229 2.80 -65.10 44.47
C PRO A 229 3.59 -66.16 43.77
#